data_af616a7b412d80f7e7ae640201c1377f
#
_entry.id   af616a7b412d80f7e7ae640201c1377f
#
_cell.length_a   1.000
_cell.length_b   1.000
_cell.length_c   1.000
_cell.angle_alpha   90.00
_cell.angle_beta   90.00
_cell.angle_gamma   90.00
#
_symmetry.space_group_name_H-M   'P 1'
#
loop_
_entity.id
_entity.type
_entity.pdbx_description
1 polymer ?
#
loop_
_entity_poly.entity_id
_entity_poly.type
_entity_poly.pdbx_seq_one_letter_code
_entity_poly.pdbx_strand_id
1 'polypeptide(L)'
;MTMPTDDTRNPGPGPAPPPETVAPGTRSVGAGLPANGSAEDAGPPPKPPRWRRWAVEIGIFVAVFFAIQAWMARNVPAGPAPDFTTVAADGRALSLAEWRAAHPGEAVGVYFWADWCPICTAQQGTIDGVQADHPVLTVAMQSGGAPAVSDVLAERGLDWTTAIDADGRIAQSYGLRGVPAFVIVGPAGEIRSVSLGYTTGWGLRARLWWAGLQV
;
A
#
# COMPACT_ATOMS: atom_id res chain seq x y z
N MET A 1 -13.58 56.95 12.85
CA MET A 1 -13.64 56.28 14.19
C MET A 1 -12.31 55.56 14.39
N THR A 2 -11.54 56.21 15.15
CA THR A 2 -10.34 56.07 15.97
C THR A 2 -9.80 54.64 16.19
N MET A 3 -8.57 54.45 15.72
CA MET A 3 -7.64 53.39 16.21
C MET A 3 -7.15 53.75 17.62
N PRO A 4 -6.83 52.74 18.47
CA PRO A 4 -5.86 52.93 19.55
C PRO A 4 -4.55 52.26 19.17
N THR A 5 -3.50 53.04 19.29
CA THR A 5 -2.08 52.67 19.32
C THR A 5 -1.74 52.02 20.65
N ASP A 6 -1.12 50.87 20.65
CA ASP A 6 -0.50 50.24 21.82
C ASP A 6 1.01 50.31 21.71
N ASP A 7 1.58 51.13 22.65
CA ASP A 7 3.00 51.41 22.85
C ASP A 7 3.49 50.46 23.95
N THR A 8 4.23 49.39 23.57
CA THR A 8 4.95 48.57 24.55
C THR A 8 6.44 48.88 24.50
N ARG A 9 6.85 49.80 25.38
CA ARG A 9 8.23 50.11 25.72
C ARG A 9 8.98 48.90 26.28
N ASN A 10 10.07 48.55 25.64
CA ASN A 10 11.09 47.60 26.10
C ASN A 10 11.94 48.24 27.22
N PRO A 11 12.03 47.65 28.43
CA PRO A 11 12.98 48.12 29.44
C PRO A 11 14.39 47.57 29.17
N GLY A 12 15.35 48.49 29.14
CA GLY A 12 16.76 48.21 28.91
C GLY A 12 17.46 47.43 30.04
N PRO A 13 18.72 47.00 29.79
CA PRO A 13 19.46 46.12 30.69
C PRO A 13 19.92 46.83 31.98
N GLY A 14 19.73 46.14 33.12
CA GLY A 14 20.16 46.58 34.45
C GLY A 14 21.68 46.48 34.64
N PRO A 15 22.22 47.19 35.65
CA PRO A 15 23.64 47.35 35.87
C PRO A 15 24.35 46.09 36.39
N ALA A 16 25.61 45.92 35.99
CA ALA A 16 26.50 44.83 36.34
C ALA A 16 26.90 44.81 37.83
N PRO A 17 27.14 43.66 38.47
CA PRO A 17 27.62 43.57 39.85
C PRO A 17 29.13 43.88 39.97
N PRO A 18 29.59 44.34 41.13
CA PRO A 18 30.97 44.72 41.37
C PRO A 18 31.92 43.51 41.51
N PRO A 19 33.27 43.68 41.28
CA PRO A 19 34.21 42.57 41.37
C PRO A 19 34.51 42.16 42.80
N GLU A 20 34.52 40.82 43.04
CA GLU A 20 34.93 40.23 44.32
C GLU A 20 36.45 40.28 44.51
N THR A 21 36.84 40.69 45.66
CA THR A 21 38.22 40.86 46.15
C THR A 21 38.82 39.51 46.50
N VAL A 22 39.91 39.14 45.88
CA VAL A 22 40.70 37.93 46.25
C VAL A 22 41.59 38.23 47.43
N ALA A 23 41.41 37.47 48.51
CA ALA A 23 42.35 37.44 49.67
C ALA A 23 43.38 36.30 49.48
N PRO A 24 44.68 36.50 49.82
CA PRO A 24 45.69 35.44 49.80
C PRO A 24 45.77 34.72 51.14
N GLY A 25 45.71 33.39 51.10
CA GLY A 25 45.79 32.62 52.35
C GLY A 25 46.24 31.19 52.23
N THR A 26 47.49 31.00 52.51
CA THR A 26 48.14 29.85 53.22
C THR A 26 48.16 28.47 52.54
N ARG A 27 49.37 28.15 52.16
CA ARG A 27 49.90 26.84 51.82
C ARG A 27 49.98 25.92 53.06
N SER A 28 49.26 24.84 53.14
CA SER A 28 49.55 23.76 54.09
C SER A 28 49.96 22.51 53.33
N VAL A 29 51.19 22.04 53.67
CA VAL A 29 51.81 20.81 53.21
C VAL A 29 51.23 19.67 54.05
N GLY A 30 50.48 18.78 53.43
CA GLY A 30 49.93 17.57 54.09
C GLY A 30 50.30 16.34 53.24
N ALA A 31 50.96 15.41 53.89
CA ALA A 31 51.57 14.21 53.34
C ALA A 31 50.58 13.27 52.59
N GLY A 32 51.09 12.65 51.56
CA GLY A 32 50.34 11.75 50.63
C GLY A 32 49.91 10.43 51.27
N LEU A 33 48.75 9.99 50.77
CA LEU A 33 48.30 8.61 50.73
C LEU A 33 47.97 8.28 49.28
N PRO A 34 48.26 7.03 48.79
CA PRO A 34 47.99 6.68 47.39
C PRO A 34 46.48 6.59 47.16
N ALA A 35 45.97 7.43 46.28
CA ALA A 35 44.60 7.39 45.84
C ALA A 35 44.35 6.07 45.07
N ASN A 36 43.41 5.34 45.59
CA ASN A 36 42.74 4.22 44.91
C ASN A 36 42.32 4.61 43.49
N GLY A 37 42.52 3.64 42.55
CA GLY A 37 42.25 3.80 41.16
C GLY A 37 40.87 4.39 40.86
N SER A 38 40.91 5.43 40.07
CA SER A 38 39.73 6.05 39.46
C SER A 38 38.98 4.99 38.66
N ALA A 39 37.80 4.63 39.12
CA ALA A 39 36.82 3.99 38.21
C ALA A 39 36.66 4.93 37.02
N GLU A 40 37.14 4.51 35.86
CA GLU A 40 36.93 5.22 34.61
C GLU A 40 35.44 5.48 34.45
N ASP A 41 35.10 6.72 34.49
CA ASP A 41 33.76 7.24 34.21
C ASP A 41 33.44 6.90 32.75
N ALA A 42 32.91 5.69 32.52
CA ALA A 42 32.44 5.27 31.21
C ALA A 42 31.25 6.15 30.86
N GLY A 43 31.53 7.21 30.12
CA GLY A 43 30.50 8.12 29.62
C GLY A 43 29.33 7.35 28.99
N PRO A 44 28.13 7.92 29.00
CA PRO A 44 26.95 7.24 28.46
C PRO A 44 27.21 6.76 27.02
N PRO A 45 26.75 5.55 26.67
CA PRO A 45 26.99 5.00 25.35
C PRO A 45 26.48 5.96 24.25
N PRO A 46 27.21 6.05 23.13
CA PRO A 46 26.85 6.95 22.05
C PRO A 46 25.43 6.64 21.55
N LYS A 47 24.59 7.66 21.48
CA LYS A 47 23.21 7.51 20.98
C LYS A 47 23.27 6.95 19.55
N PRO A 48 22.47 5.91 19.22
CA PRO A 48 22.48 5.32 17.90
C PRO A 48 22.15 6.39 16.85
N PRO A 49 22.82 6.36 15.69
CA PRO A 49 22.62 7.36 14.66
C PRO A 49 21.15 7.37 14.20
N ARG A 50 20.61 8.56 13.99
CA ARG A 50 19.16 8.78 13.69
C ARG A 50 18.68 7.94 12.50
N TRP A 51 19.52 7.68 11.50
CA TRP A 51 19.18 6.86 10.34
C TRP A 51 18.84 5.40 10.69
N ARG A 52 19.46 4.81 11.77
CA ARG A 52 19.12 3.46 12.23
C ARG A 52 17.69 3.38 12.77
N ARG A 53 17.20 4.44 13.44
CA ARG A 53 15.81 4.50 13.89
C ARG A 53 14.85 4.52 12.69
N TRP A 54 15.11 5.40 11.72
CA TRP A 54 14.35 5.45 10.49
C TRP A 54 14.36 4.12 9.72
N ALA A 55 15.52 3.45 9.64
CA ALA A 55 15.63 2.15 8.99
C ALA A 55 14.78 1.06 9.71
N VAL A 56 14.77 1.08 11.04
CA VAL A 56 13.94 0.15 11.85
C VAL A 56 12.44 0.47 11.66
N GLU A 57 12.05 1.73 11.72
CA GLU A 57 10.65 2.15 11.53
C GLU A 57 10.14 1.77 10.12
N ILE A 58 10.92 2.05 9.08
CA ILE A 58 10.61 1.62 7.71
C ILE A 58 10.54 0.10 7.61
N GLY A 59 11.49 -0.62 8.21
CA GLY A 59 11.50 -2.08 8.25
C GLY A 59 10.26 -2.67 8.90
N ILE A 60 9.83 -2.11 10.03
CA ILE A 60 8.60 -2.52 10.72
C ILE A 60 7.38 -2.21 9.85
N PHE A 61 7.31 -1.02 9.25
CA PHE A 61 6.21 -0.63 8.38
C PHE A 61 6.08 -1.58 7.18
N VAL A 62 7.20 -1.89 6.53
CA VAL A 62 7.25 -2.83 5.40
C VAL A 62 6.83 -4.24 5.84
N ALA A 63 7.34 -4.70 6.99
CA ALA A 63 6.98 -6.03 7.52
C ALA A 63 5.48 -6.13 7.85
N VAL A 64 4.91 -5.10 8.50
CA VAL A 64 3.48 -5.03 8.81
C VAL A 64 2.65 -4.97 7.53
N PHE A 65 3.07 -4.16 6.55
CA PHE A 65 2.40 -4.10 5.25
C PHE A 65 2.35 -5.46 4.57
N PHE A 66 3.47 -6.17 4.47
CA PHE A 66 3.51 -7.52 3.88
C PHE A 66 2.73 -8.54 4.70
N ALA A 67 2.73 -8.44 6.04
CA ALA A 67 1.95 -9.31 6.90
C ALA A 67 0.43 -9.12 6.67
N ILE A 68 -0.03 -7.87 6.53
CA ILE A 68 -1.43 -7.56 6.20
C ILE A 68 -1.78 -8.11 4.81
N GLN A 69 -0.93 -7.90 3.81
CA GLN A 69 -1.15 -8.41 2.46
C GLN A 69 -1.24 -9.95 2.44
N ALA A 70 -0.32 -10.62 3.13
CA ALA A 70 -0.34 -12.08 3.26
C ALA A 70 -1.59 -12.57 4.02
N TRP A 71 -2.01 -11.84 5.07
CA TRP A 71 -3.23 -12.17 5.82
C TRP A 71 -4.49 -12.01 4.98
N MET A 72 -4.57 -10.97 4.16
CA MET A 72 -5.69 -10.75 3.25
C MET A 72 -5.74 -11.78 2.11
N ALA A 73 -4.56 -12.16 1.58
CA ALA A 73 -4.45 -13.12 0.48
C ALA A 73 -4.73 -14.59 0.89
N ARG A 74 -4.60 -14.94 2.19
CA ARG A 74 -4.77 -16.36 2.63
C ARG A 74 -6.20 -16.92 2.51
N ASN A 75 -7.20 -16.07 2.29
CA ASN A 75 -8.58 -16.52 2.04
C ASN A 75 -8.86 -16.82 0.56
N VAL A 76 -7.90 -16.52 -0.33
CA VAL A 76 -8.01 -16.84 -1.75
C VAL A 76 -7.71 -18.32 -1.92
N PRO A 77 -8.57 -19.10 -2.58
CA PRO A 77 -8.33 -20.51 -2.83
C PRO A 77 -7.02 -20.71 -3.60
N ALA A 78 -6.18 -21.62 -3.14
CA ALA A 78 -5.08 -22.14 -3.93
C ALA A 78 -5.59 -23.29 -4.80
N GLY A 79 -5.19 -23.33 -6.07
CA GLY A 79 -5.61 -24.39 -7.00
C GLY A 79 -6.45 -23.87 -8.16
N PRO A 80 -7.38 -24.66 -8.72
CA PRO A 80 -8.21 -24.24 -9.85
C PRO A 80 -8.98 -22.94 -9.55
N ALA A 81 -8.96 -22.02 -10.51
CA ALA A 81 -9.77 -20.81 -10.40
C ALA A 81 -11.25 -21.18 -10.40
N PRO A 82 -12.06 -20.68 -9.47
CA PRO A 82 -13.50 -20.89 -9.49
C PRO A 82 -14.08 -20.43 -10.83
N ASP A 83 -14.72 -21.35 -11.53
CA ASP A 83 -15.45 -20.98 -12.74
C ASP A 83 -16.77 -20.32 -12.39
N PHE A 84 -17.22 -19.43 -13.27
CA PHE A 84 -18.49 -18.75 -13.13
C PHE A 84 -19.13 -18.53 -14.48
N THR A 85 -20.45 -18.51 -14.49
CA THR A 85 -21.25 -18.11 -15.64
C THR A 85 -22.19 -17.02 -15.20
N THR A 86 -22.20 -15.91 -15.94
CA THR A 86 -23.02 -14.73 -15.64
C THR A 86 -23.39 -14.02 -16.94
N VAL A 87 -24.00 -12.85 -16.82
CA VAL A 87 -24.27 -11.94 -17.93
C VAL A 87 -23.16 -10.89 -17.97
N ALA A 88 -22.67 -10.58 -19.17
CA ALA A 88 -21.77 -9.44 -19.38
C ALA A 88 -22.52 -8.12 -19.38
N ALA A 89 -21.80 -6.99 -19.28
CA ALA A 89 -22.40 -5.65 -19.32
C ALA A 89 -23.14 -5.37 -20.64
N ASP A 90 -22.77 -6.01 -21.73
CA ASP A 90 -23.47 -5.94 -23.04
C ASP A 90 -24.68 -6.89 -23.17
N GLY A 91 -25.04 -7.59 -22.11
CA GLY A 91 -26.21 -8.49 -22.06
C GLY A 91 -25.94 -9.92 -22.56
N ARG A 92 -24.74 -10.24 -23.07
CA ARG A 92 -24.40 -11.59 -23.52
C ARG A 92 -24.08 -12.53 -22.34
N ALA A 93 -24.30 -13.82 -22.51
CA ALA A 93 -23.76 -14.81 -21.57
C ALA A 93 -22.24 -14.79 -21.61
N LEU A 94 -21.62 -14.94 -20.45
CA LEU A 94 -20.17 -14.87 -20.27
C LEU A 94 -19.75 -15.86 -19.17
N SER A 95 -18.74 -16.67 -19.45
CA SER A 95 -18.10 -17.52 -18.44
C SER A 95 -16.58 -17.36 -18.46
N LEU A 96 -15.93 -17.64 -17.33
CA LEU A 96 -14.47 -17.64 -17.27
C LEU A 96 -13.89 -18.76 -18.16
N ALA A 97 -14.56 -19.91 -18.22
CA ALA A 97 -14.13 -21.02 -19.07
C ALA A 97 -14.10 -20.64 -20.56
N GLU A 98 -15.17 -19.98 -21.06
CA GLU A 98 -15.23 -19.48 -22.45
C GLU A 98 -14.19 -18.39 -22.70
N TRP A 99 -14.00 -17.47 -21.76
CA TRP A 99 -12.97 -16.43 -21.85
C TRP A 99 -11.58 -17.03 -22.00
N ARG A 100 -11.25 -18.03 -21.18
CA ARG A 100 -9.96 -18.73 -21.25
C ARG A 100 -9.81 -19.54 -22.53
N ALA A 101 -10.88 -20.19 -22.99
CA ALA A 101 -10.87 -20.94 -24.25
C ALA A 101 -10.60 -20.04 -25.46
N ALA A 102 -10.97 -18.76 -25.39
CA ALA A 102 -10.66 -17.77 -26.42
C ALA A 102 -9.18 -17.29 -26.39
N HIS A 103 -8.44 -17.59 -25.30
CA HIS A 103 -7.03 -17.22 -25.11
C HIS A 103 -6.17 -18.46 -24.76
N PRO A 104 -6.08 -19.44 -25.68
CA PRO A 104 -5.43 -20.73 -25.39
C PRO A 104 -3.93 -20.55 -25.13
N GLY A 105 -3.44 -21.17 -24.06
CA GLY A 105 -2.02 -21.12 -23.69
C GLY A 105 -1.57 -19.81 -23.01
N GLU A 106 -2.47 -18.85 -22.81
CA GLU A 106 -2.17 -17.58 -22.17
C GLU A 106 -2.59 -17.58 -20.69
N ALA A 107 -1.85 -16.84 -19.85
CA ALA A 107 -2.34 -16.44 -18.55
C ALA A 107 -3.34 -15.30 -18.71
N VAL A 108 -4.50 -15.39 -18.05
CA VAL A 108 -5.54 -14.37 -18.09
C VAL A 108 -5.66 -13.62 -16.78
N GLY A 109 -5.92 -12.33 -16.84
CA GLY A 109 -6.27 -11.51 -15.69
C GLY A 109 -7.77 -11.54 -15.41
N VAL A 110 -8.15 -11.58 -14.14
CA VAL A 110 -9.53 -11.33 -13.68
C VAL A 110 -9.48 -10.15 -12.73
N TYR A 111 -10.02 -9.01 -13.15
CA TYR A 111 -9.99 -7.77 -12.39
C TYR A 111 -11.35 -7.48 -11.75
N PHE A 112 -11.39 -7.53 -10.44
CA PHE A 112 -12.59 -7.20 -9.65
C PHE A 112 -12.59 -5.71 -9.29
N TRP A 113 -13.67 -5.03 -9.61
CA TRP A 113 -13.86 -3.61 -9.36
C TRP A 113 -15.31 -3.27 -8.99
N ALA A 114 -15.57 -2.03 -8.59
CA ALA A 114 -16.93 -1.53 -8.36
C ALA A 114 -17.03 -0.06 -8.79
N ASP A 115 -18.24 0.36 -9.16
CA ASP A 115 -18.57 1.73 -9.54
C ASP A 115 -18.38 2.73 -8.39
N TRP A 116 -18.69 2.33 -7.18
CA TRP A 116 -18.57 3.10 -5.94
C TRP A 116 -17.14 3.13 -5.35
N CYS A 117 -16.16 2.47 -5.98
CA CYS A 117 -14.79 2.33 -5.45
C CYS A 117 -13.84 3.40 -6.00
N PRO A 118 -13.41 4.42 -5.22
CA PRO A 118 -12.52 5.48 -5.72
C PRO A 118 -11.14 4.96 -6.16
N ILE A 119 -10.61 3.94 -5.47
CA ILE A 119 -9.31 3.33 -5.81
C ILE A 119 -9.41 2.60 -7.15
N CYS A 120 -10.56 1.97 -7.44
CA CYS A 120 -10.81 1.33 -8.74
C CYS A 120 -10.80 2.37 -9.87
N THR A 121 -11.44 3.53 -9.65
CA THR A 121 -11.41 4.65 -10.61
C THR A 121 -9.98 5.12 -10.88
N ALA A 122 -9.17 5.29 -9.83
CA ALA A 122 -7.76 5.68 -9.98
C ALA A 122 -6.91 4.63 -10.74
N GLN A 123 -7.34 3.37 -10.75
CA GLN A 123 -6.60 2.27 -11.39
C GLN A 123 -7.03 2.01 -12.85
N GLN A 124 -8.10 2.63 -13.35
CA GLN A 124 -8.67 2.38 -14.69
C GLN A 124 -7.63 2.45 -15.81
N GLY A 125 -6.89 3.55 -15.92
CA GLY A 125 -5.85 3.70 -16.94
C GLY A 125 -4.72 2.67 -16.82
N THR A 126 -4.49 2.12 -15.63
CA THR A 126 -3.55 1.01 -15.44
C THR A 126 -4.11 -0.27 -16.06
N ILE A 127 -5.39 -0.56 -15.83
CA ILE A 127 -6.06 -1.76 -16.39
C ILE A 127 -6.16 -1.66 -17.91
N ASP A 128 -6.58 -0.52 -18.45
CA ASP A 128 -6.59 -0.27 -19.91
C ASP A 128 -5.23 -0.57 -20.53
N GLY A 129 -4.16 -0.05 -19.92
CA GLY A 129 -2.82 -0.32 -20.40
C GLY A 129 -2.46 -1.81 -20.36
N VAL A 130 -2.89 -2.56 -19.34
CA VAL A 130 -2.61 -4.00 -19.24
C VAL A 130 -3.42 -4.79 -20.28
N GLN A 131 -4.68 -4.40 -20.53
CA GLN A 131 -5.55 -5.03 -21.54
C GLN A 131 -5.01 -4.89 -22.96
N ALA A 132 -4.21 -3.86 -23.24
CA ALA A 132 -3.56 -3.70 -24.54
C ALA A 132 -2.57 -4.84 -24.88
N ASP A 133 -1.99 -5.48 -23.85
CA ASP A 133 -0.94 -6.49 -24.00
C ASP A 133 -1.35 -7.88 -23.53
N HIS A 134 -2.39 -7.98 -22.67
CA HIS A 134 -2.79 -9.23 -22.02
C HIS A 134 -4.32 -9.35 -21.92
N PRO A 135 -4.87 -10.57 -22.02
CA PRO A 135 -6.30 -10.80 -21.84
C PRO A 135 -6.70 -10.54 -20.38
N VAL A 136 -7.57 -9.56 -20.18
CA VAL A 136 -8.13 -9.24 -18.86
C VAL A 136 -9.65 -9.23 -18.93
N LEU A 137 -10.28 -10.13 -18.17
CA LEU A 137 -11.71 -10.11 -17.92
C LEU A 137 -11.98 -9.25 -16.68
N THR A 138 -12.91 -8.30 -16.75
CA THR A 138 -13.27 -7.51 -15.58
C THR A 138 -14.56 -8.03 -14.95
N VAL A 139 -14.71 -7.85 -13.63
CA VAL A 139 -15.88 -8.28 -12.86
C VAL A 139 -16.37 -7.09 -12.03
N ALA A 140 -17.60 -6.64 -12.32
CA ALA A 140 -18.25 -5.55 -11.60
C ALA A 140 -18.97 -6.08 -10.36
N MET A 141 -18.31 -5.98 -9.20
CA MET A 141 -18.83 -6.46 -7.92
C MET A 141 -19.79 -5.44 -7.33
N GLN A 142 -21.03 -5.86 -7.04
CA GLN A 142 -22.04 -5.05 -6.34
C GLN A 142 -22.26 -3.65 -6.96
N SER A 143 -22.20 -3.59 -8.29
CA SER A 143 -22.34 -2.34 -9.10
C SER A 143 -23.65 -2.32 -9.89
N GLY A 144 -24.65 -3.08 -9.46
CA GLY A 144 -25.92 -3.24 -10.14
C GLY A 144 -25.91 -4.30 -11.24
N GLY A 145 -26.93 -4.25 -12.10
CA GLY A 145 -27.08 -5.18 -13.22
C GLY A 145 -26.40 -4.69 -14.51
N ALA A 146 -26.50 -5.49 -15.57
CA ALA A 146 -25.84 -5.21 -16.85
C ALA A 146 -26.10 -3.81 -17.40
N PRO A 147 -27.34 -3.26 -17.40
CA PRO A 147 -27.56 -1.90 -17.89
C PRO A 147 -26.80 -0.85 -17.09
N ALA A 148 -26.84 -0.92 -15.74
CA ALA A 148 -26.17 0.06 -14.88
C ALA A 148 -24.65 0.03 -15.07
N VAL A 149 -24.05 -1.16 -15.17
CA VAL A 149 -22.61 -1.32 -15.42
C VAL A 149 -22.25 -0.83 -16.82
N SER A 150 -23.07 -1.11 -17.83
CA SER A 150 -22.88 -0.61 -19.20
C SER A 150 -22.86 0.92 -19.25
N ASP A 151 -23.79 1.58 -18.53
CA ASP A 151 -23.83 3.04 -18.44
C ASP A 151 -22.55 3.60 -17.79
N VAL A 152 -22.07 3.00 -16.71
CA VAL A 152 -20.82 3.39 -16.04
C VAL A 152 -19.60 3.21 -16.95
N LEU A 153 -19.52 2.11 -17.69
CA LEU A 153 -18.43 1.88 -18.66
C LEU A 153 -18.46 2.95 -19.76
N ALA A 154 -19.64 3.24 -20.33
CA ALA A 154 -19.80 4.25 -21.35
C ALA A 154 -19.45 5.67 -20.85
N GLU A 155 -19.94 6.04 -19.65
CA GLU A 155 -19.64 7.34 -19.03
C GLU A 155 -18.13 7.54 -18.82
N ARG A 156 -17.41 6.45 -18.45
CA ARG A 156 -15.97 6.48 -18.19
C ARG A 156 -15.11 6.23 -19.43
N GLY A 157 -15.71 5.96 -20.58
CA GLY A 157 -15.01 5.64 -21.83
C GLY A 157 -14.20 4.35 -21.76
N LEU A 158 -14.69 3.34 -21.04
CA LEU A 158 -14.02 2.05 -20.81
C LEU A 158 -14.58 0.98 -21.76
N ASP A 159 -13.72 0.41 -22.59
CA ASP A 159 -14.07 -0.69 -23.50
C ASP A 159 -13.69 -2.05 -22.87
N TRP A 160 -14.34 -2.34 -21.73
CA TRP A 160 -14.04 -3.55 -20.94
C TRP A 160 -15.09 -4.63 -21.15
N THR A 161 -14.63 -5.85 -21.44
CA THR A 161 -15.49 -7.02 -21.25
C THR A 161 -15.69 -7.24 -19.75
N THR A 162 -16.92 -6.99 -19.28
CA THR A 162 -17.23 -6.96 -17.85
C THR A 162 -18.31 -7.96 -17.48
N ALA A 163 -17.99 -8.90 -16.62
CA ALA A 163 -18.90 -9.83 -15.98
C ALA A 163 -19.68 -9.13 -14.85
N ILE A 164 -20.97 -9.43 -14.73
CA ILE A 164 -21.83 -8.85 -13.67
C ILE A 164 -21.80 -9.75 -12.45
N ASP A 165 -21.42 -9.18 -11.31
CA ASP A 165 -21.45 -9.81 -9.98
C ASP A 165 -22.29 -8.96 -9.02
N ALA A 166 -23.58 -8.83 -9.32
CA ALA A 166 -24.49 -7.92 -8.62
C ALA A 166 -24.64 -8.23 -7.12
N ASP A 167 -24.51 -9.47 -6.72
CA ASP A 167 -24.62 -9.95 -5.34
C ASP A 167 -23.27 -10.28 -4.68
N GLY A 168 -22.17 -10.14 -5.40
CA GLY A 168 -20.82 -10.40 -4.88
C GLY A 168 -20.45 -11.87 -4.75
N ARG A 169 -21.23 -12.79 -5.33
CA ARG A 169 -20.95 -14.24 -5.23
C ARG A 169 -19.73 -14.68 -5.99
N ILE A 170 -19.46 -14.07 -7.15
CA ILE A 170 -18.26 -14.39 -7.93
C ILE A 170 -17.05 -13.98 -7.10
N ALA A 171 -17.00 -12.75 -6.60
CA ALA A 171 -15.92 -12.29 -5.73
C ALA A 171 -15.75 -13.17 -4.47
N GLN A 172 -16.86 -13.56 -3.85
CA GLN A 172 -16.84 -14.44 -2.68
C GLN A 172 -16.25 -15.83 -2.98
N SER A 173 -16.53 -16.42 -4.17
CA SER A 173 -15.95 -17.71 -4.57
C SER A 173 -14.43 -17.65 -4.69
N TYR A 174 -13.87 -16.48 -5.02
CA TYR A 174 -12.43 -16.19 -5.03
C TYR A 174 -11.89 -15.80 -3.64
N GLY A 175 -12.71 -15.85 -2.59
CA GLY A 175 -12.33 -15.43 -1.23
C GLY A 175 -12.07 -13.94 -1.09
N LEU A 176 -12.49 -13.13 -2.05
CA LEU A 176 -12.31 -11.69 -2.06
C LEU A 176 -13.36 -11.01 -1.17
N ARG A 177 -12.90 -10.04 -0.37
CA ARG A 177 -13.75 -9.27 0.55
C ARG A 177 -13.83 -7.79 0.19
N GLY A 178 -13.19 -7.39 -0.90
CA GLY A 178 -13.16 -5.99 -1.33
C GLY A 178 -12.45 -5.82 -2.66
N VAL A 179 -12.59 -4.64 -3.20
CA VAL A 179 -12.04 -4.20 -4.49
C VAL A 179 -11.14 -2.97 -4.29
N PRO A 180 -10.19 -2.71 -5.19
CA PRO A 180 -9.85 -3.51 -6.35
C PRO A 180 -9.10 -4.80 -5.99
N ALA A 181 -9.29 -5.84 -6.79
CA ALA A 181 -8.52 -7.06 -6.69
C ALA A 181 -8.18 -7.57 -8.10
N PHE A 182 -6.98 -8.09 -8.28
CA PHE A 182 -6.54 -8.64 -9.55
C PHE A 182 -6.06 -10.08 -9.34
N VAL A 183 -6.73 -11.03 -9.97
CA VAL A 183 -6.40 -12.46 -9.94
C VAL A 183 -5.78 -12.84 -11.27
N ILE A 184 -4.66 -13.55 -11.23
CA ILE A 184 -4.03 -14.10 -12.41
C ILE A 184 -4.30 -15.61 -12.45
N VAL A 185 -4.91 -16.04 -13.53
CA VAL A 185 -5.21 -17.45 -13.81
C VAL A 185 -4.24 -17.94 -14.87
N GLY A 186 -3.51 -18.99 -14.57
CA GLY A 186 -2.54 -19.59 -15.49
C GLY A 186 -3.20 -20.36 -16.64
N PRO A 187 -2.42 -20.79 -17.65
CA PRO A 187 -2.92 -21.52 -18.80
C PRO A 187 -3.67 -22.81 -18.45
N ALA A 188 -3.25 -23.52 -17.40
CA ALA A 188 -3.93 -24.73 -16.93
C ALA A 188 -5.20 -24.43 -16.07
N GLY A 189 -5.47 -23.15 -15.78
CA GLY A 189 -6.69 -22.72 -15.09
C GLY A 189 -6.58 -22.58 -13.58
N GLU A 190 -5.39 -22.62 -13.05
CA GLU A 190 -5.13 -22.42 -11.62
C GLU A 190 -4.84 -20.96 -11.29
N ILE A 191 -5.13 -20.56 -10.06
CA ILE A 191 -4.77 -19.25 -9.54
C ILE A 191 -3.25 -19.20 -9.31
N ARG A 192 -2.57 -18.32 -10.04
CA ARG A 192 -1.11 -18.10 -9.91
C ARG A 192 -0.74 -16.94 -9.02
N SER A 193 -1.55 -15.91 -8.99
CA SER A 193 -1.26 -14.71 -8.21
C SER A 193 -2.54 -13.94 -7.91
N VAL A 194 -2.56 -13.31 -6.74
CA VAL A 194 -3.62 -12.39 -6.33
C VAL A 194 -2.98 -11.10 -5.84
N SER A 195 -3.52 -9.98 -6.28
CA SER A 195 -3.15 -8.65 -5.82
C SER A 195 -4.40 -7.95 -5.28
N LEU A 196 -4.32 -7.44 -4.06
CA LEU A 196 -5.40 -6.70 -3.41
C LEU A 196 -5.01 -5.23 -3.30
N GLY A 197 -5.96 -4.35 -3.57
CA GLY A 197 -5.72 -2.91 -3.62
C GLY A 197 -5.03 -2.45 -4.90
N TYR A 198 -4.55 -1.20 -4.90
CA TYR A 198 -3.91 -0.60 -6.07
C TYR A 198 -2.63 -1.36 -6.47
N THR A 199 -2.50 -1.68 -7.75
CA THR A 199 -1.33 -2.39 -8.30
C THR A 199 -0.84 -1.68 -9.56
N THR A 200 0.49 -1.58 -9.70
CA THR A 200 1.10 -0.93 -10.86
C THR A 200 1.01 -1.77 -12.13
N GLY A 201 0.87 -1.13 -13.30
CA GLY A 201 0.71 -1.82 -14.59
C GLY A 201 1.91 -2.70 -14.96
N TRP A 202 3.14 -2.24 -14.70
CA TRP A 202 4.34 -3.06 -14.94
C TRP A 202 4.38 -4.29 -14.03
N GLY A 203 3.93 -4.16 -12.78
CA GLY A 203 3.86 -5.29 -11.84
C GLY A 203 2.82 -6.33 -12.26
N LEU A 204 1.67 -5.91 -12.82
CA LEU A 204 0.67 -6.82 -13.38
C LEU A 204 1.19 -7.54 -14.63
N ARG A 205 1.82 -6.80 -15.58
CA ARG A 205 2.41 -7.38 -16.80
C ARG A 205 3.49 -8.43 -16.47
N ALA A 206 4.40 -8.10 -15.54
CA ALA A 206 5.45 -9.03 -15.13
C ALA A 206 4.88 -10.33 -14.55
N ARG A 207 3.82 -10.24 -13.76
CA ARG A 207 3.16 -11.43 -13.17
C ARG A 207 2.37 -12.23 -14.20
N LEU A 208 1.67 -11.58 -15.14
CA LEU A 208 0.97 -12.23 -16.25
C LEU A 208 1.96 -12.97 -17.15
N TRP A 209 3.05 -12.30 -17.53
CA TRP A 209 4.12 -12.90 -18.30
C TRP A 209 4.71 -14.13 -17.58
N TRP A 210 5.04 -13.98 -16.28
CA TRP A 210 5.58 -15.09 -15.48
C TRP A 210 4.60 -16.26 -15.37
N ALA A 211 3.31 -15.99 -15.15
CA ALA A 211 2.28 -17.01 -15.07
C ALA A 211 2.09 -17.76 -16.40
N GLY A 212 2.24 -17.08 -17.53
CA GLY A 212 2.19 -17.69 -18.87
C GLY A 212 3.36 -18.65 -19.17
N LEU A 213 4.51 -18.48 -18.49
CA LEU A 213 5.66 -19.40 -18.64
C LEU A 213 5.52 -20.72 -17.87
N GLN A 214 4.57 -20.78 -16.94
CA GLN A 214 4.37 -21.94 -16.06
C GLN A 214 3.26 -22.83 -16.63
N VAL A 215 3.55 -23.54 -17.70
CA VAL A 215 2.65 -24.52 -18.32
C VAL A 215 2.78 -25.88 -17.62
#